data_76b24876d02bae7ec1774c69d022429c
#
_entry.id   76b24876d02bae7ec1774c69d022429c
#
_cell.length_a   1.000
_cell.length_b   1.000
_cell.length_c   1.000
_cell.angle_alpha   90.00
_cell.angle_beta   90.00
_cell.angle_gamma   90.00
#
_symmetry.space_group_name_H-M   'P 1'
#
loop_
_entity.id
_entity.type
_entity.pdbx_description
1 polymer ?
#
loop_
_entity_poly.entity_id
_entity_poly.type
_entity_poly.pdbx_seq_one_letter_code
_entity_poly.pdbx_strand_id
1 'polypeptide(L)'
;MKLILTFFLISLVPVDDCSNFYLIRHAEKVRTNKSDRDPKLNEKGILRALNWKNYFIDKDISKIYSTNYNRTLETVKPIQKAIGLNTILYSPSSIDYKDFISSNKGEIVLVVGHSNTIPNFVNELINDQVYTQIDDLNNSNLYIVNMCDSNISHNLIEVN
;
A
#
# COMPACT_ATOMS: atom_id res chain seq x y z
N MET A 1 31.25 -35.80 41.06
CA MET A 1 30.09 -34.97 40.64
C MET A 1 30.45 -34.43 39.24
N LYS A 2 29.89 -35.05 38.17
CA LYS A 2 30.15 -34.62 36.78
C LYS A 2 29.12 -33.58 36.37
N LEU A 3 29.57 -32.36 36.10
CA LEU A 3 28.74 -31.27 35.60
C LEU A 3 28.49 -31.49 34.10
N ILE A 4 27.24 -31.78 33.70
CA ILE A 4 26.84 -31.92 32.30
C ILE A 4 26.44 -30.51 31.86
N LEU A 5 27.26 -29.86 31.03
CA LEU A 5 27.00 -28.59 30.40
C LEU A 5 26.15 -28.84 29.15
N THR A 6 24.84 -28.61 29.25
CA THR A 6 23.91 -28.73 28.10
C THR A 6 24.01 -27.47 27.25
N PHE A 7 24.64 -27.58 26.08
CA PHE A 7 24.67 -26.51 25.08
C PHE A 7 23.28 -26.44 24.39
N PHE A 8 22.55 -25.35 24.66
CA PHE A 8 21.31 -25.05 23.93
C PHE A 8 21.70 -24.40 22.58
N LEU A 9 21.59 -25.15 21.50
CA LEU A 9 21.74 -24.65 20.14
C LEU A 9 20.46 -23.82 19.83
N ILE A 10 20.54 -22.48 19.89
CA ILE A 10 19.51 -21.61 19.34
C ILE A 10 19.66 -21.65 17.81
N SER A 11 18.80 -22.39 17.14
CA SER A 11 18.69 -22.32 15.67
C SER A 11 18.11 -20.96 15.31
N LEU A 12 18.92 -20.07 14.75
CA LEU A 12 18.48 -18.87 14.05
C LEU A 12 17.73 -19.34 12.81
N VAL A 13 16.39 -19.37 12.88
CA VAL A 13 15.55 -19.49 11.69
C VAL A 13 15.72 -18.18 10.91
N PRO A 14 16.16 -18.20 9.64
CA PRO A 14 16.21 -17.00 8.83
C PRO A 14 14.77 -16.45 8.75
N VAL A 15 14.57 -15.24 9.21
CA VAL A 15 13.33 -14.51 8.98
C VAL A 15 13.36 -14.10 7.50
N ASP A 16 12.43 -14.62 6.71
CA ASP A 16 12.26 -14.17 5.32
C ASP A 16 11.94 -12.67 5.34
N ASP A 17 12.91 -11.86 4.91
CA ASP A 17 12.83 -10.39 4.86
C ASP A 17 11.97 -9.92 3.67
N CYS A 18 10.78 -10.53 3.51
CA CYS A 18 9.86 -10.21 2.43
C CYS A 18 9.11 -8.91 2.72
N SER A 19 9.17 -7.96 1.79
CA SER A 19 8.33 -6.76 1.82
C SER A 19 7.07 -6.99 1.00
N ASN A 20 5.93 -6.54 1.51
CA ASN A 20 4.65 -6.62 0.81
C ASN A 20 4.11 -5.21 0.59
N PHE A 21 3.87 -4.85 -0.66
CA PHE A 21 3.29 -3.55 -1.03
C PHE A 21 1.89 -3.76 -1.58
N TYR A 22 0.92 -3.12 -0.94
CA TYR A 22 -0.46 -3.00 -1.40
C TYR A 22 -0.67 -1.59 -1.93
N LEU A 23 -1.05 -1.45 -3.20
CA LEU A 23 -1.22 -0.14 -3.79
C LEU A 23 -2.64 0.00 -4.35
N ILE A 24 -3.32 1.07 -3.95
CA ILE A 24 -4.69 1.35 -4.37
C ILE A 24 -4.84 2.80 -4.85
N ARG A 25 -5.77 2.99 -5.77
CA ARG A 25 -6.27 4.32 -6.11
C ARG A 25 -7.23 4.82 -5.02
N HIS A 26 -7.29 6.15 -4.81
CA HIS A 26 -8.33 6.75 -3.97
C HIS A 26 -9.73 6.28 -4.41
N ALA A 27 -10.66 6.21 -3.46
CA ALA A 27 -12.06 5.87 -3.70
C ALA A 27 -12.80 6.95 -4.52
N GLU A 28 -14.05 6.71 -4.86
CA GLU A 28 -14.86 7.58 -5.73
C GLU A 28 -15.02 8.98 -5.13
N LYS A 29 -14.65 9.99 -5.91
CA LYS A 29 -14.70 11.40 -5.53
C LYS A 29 -15.93 12.13 -6.05
N VAL A 30 -16.28 13.25 -5.43
CA VAL A 30 -17.27 14.20 -5.97
C VAL A 30 -16.77 14.73 -7.32
N ARG A 31 -17.68 14.81 -8.32
CA ARG A 31 -17.38 15.24 -9.70
C ARG A 31 -18.30 16.37 -10.20
N THR A 32 -19.15 16.91 -9.32
CA THR A 32 -20.12 17.96 -9.69
C THR A 32 -19.48 19.31 -10.03
N ASN A 33 -18.32 19.60 -9.43
CA ASN A 33 -17.55 20.81 -9.71
C ASN A 33 -16.23 20.45 -10.40
N LYS A 34 -16.13 20.72 -11.70
CA LYS A 34 -14.93 20.46 -12.51
C LYS A 34 -13.74 21.37 -12.17
N SER A 35 -13.97 22.51 -11.52
CA SER A 35 -12.90 23.43 -11.09
C SER A 35 -12.28 23.04 -9.75
N ASP A 36 -12.93 22.15 -8.99
CA ASP A 36 -12.39 21.64 -7.73
C ASP A 36 -11.23 20.66 -8.01
N ARG A 37 -10.04 21.09 -7.65
CA ARG A 37 -8.81 20.28 -7.84
C ARG A 37 -8.57 19.26 -6.74
N ASP A 38 -9.23 19.42 -5.59
CA ASP A 38 -9.09 18.52 -4.44
C ASP A 38 -10.45 18.10 -3.84
N PRO A 39 -11.30 17.46 -4.65
CA PRO A 39 -12.62 17.03 -4.20
C PRO A 39 -12.53 15.93 -3.15
N LYS A 40 -13.48 15.95 -2.22
CA LYS A 40 -13.72 14.89 -1.24
C LYS A 40 -14.30 13.63 -1.88
N LEU A 41 -14.39 12.56 -1.11
CA LEU A 41 -15.13 11.37 -1.51
C LEU A 41 -16.63 11.67 -1.60
N ASN A 42 -17.29 11.01 -2.56
CA ASN A 42 -18.75 10.93 -2.59
C ASN A 42 -19.25 9.77 -1.72
N GLU A 43 -20.55 9.54 -1.62
CA GLU A 43 -21.14 8.48 -0.80
C GLU A 43 -20.62 7.08 -1.18
N LYS A 44 -20.50 6.79 -2.49
CA LYS A 44 -19.94 5.53 -2.97
C LYS A 44 -18.48 5.38 -2.53
N GLY A 45 -17.70 6.46 -2.60
CA GLY A 45 -16.30 6.46 -2.15
C GLY A 45 -16.16 6.26 -0.64
N ILE A 46 -17.06 6.80 0.15
CA ILE A 46 -17.08 6.57 1.61
C ILE A 46 -17.32 5.07 1.90
N LEU A 47 -18.27 4.43 1.21
CA LEU A 47 -18.52 3.00 1.33
C LEU A 47 -17.32 2.17 0.89
N ARG A 48 -16.67 2.53 -0.23
CA ARG A 48 -15.45 1.86 -0.69
C ARG A 48 -14.30 2.00 0.31
N ALA A 49 -14.13 3.15 0.93
CA ALA A 49 -13.12 3.35 1.98
C ALA A 49 -13.37 2.42 3.20
N LEU A 50 -14.63 2.14 3.52
CA LEU A 50 -14.99 1.16 4.55
C LEU A 50 -14.72 -0.28 4.08
N ASN A 51 -14.97 -0.61 2.81
CA ASN A 51 -14.62 -1.92 2.23
C ASN A 51 -13.10 -2.13 2.26
N TRP A 52 -12.30 -1.12 1.89
CA TRP A 52 -10.85 -1.16 2.03
C TRP A 52 -10.42 -1.40 3.49
N LYS A 53 -11.04 -0.73 4.46
CA LYS A 53 -10.77 -0.99 5.88
C LYS A 53 -11.02 -2.47 6.22
N ASN A 54 -12.16 -3.04 5.80
CA ASN A 54 -12.49 -4.44 6.06
C ASN A 54 -11.49 -5.40 5.41
N TYR A 55 -11.00 -5.07 4.20
CA TYR A 55 -10.00 -5.88 3.50
C TYR A 55 -8.64 -5.85 4.20
N PHE A 56 -8.21 -4.68 4.70
CA PHE A 56 -6.85 -4.49 5.22
C PHE A 56 -6.70 -4.73 6.73
N ILE A 57 -7.79 -4.83 7.49
CA ILE A 57 -7.72 -4.92 8.96
C ILE A 57 -6.89 -6.13 9.46
N ASP A 58 -6.90 -7.23 8.72
CA ASP A 58 -6.20 -8.48 9.06
C ASP A 58 -4.95 -8.72 8.17
N LYS A 59 -4.38 -7.68 7.59
CA LYS A 59 -3.22 -7.77 6.69
C LYS A 59 -1.89 -7.36 7.32
N ASP A 60 -1.87 -7.13 8.64
CA ASP A 60 -0.67 -6.74 9.39
C ASP A 60 0.08 -5.54 8.79
N ILE A 61 -0.67 -4.59 8.21
CA ILE A 61 -0.09 -3.36 7.64
C ILE A 61 0.75 -2.65 8.71
N SER A 62 2.02 -2.41 8.41
CA SER A 62 2.97 -1.75 9.30
C SER A 62 3.20 -0.28 8.95
N LYS A 63 2.98 0.11 7.69
CA LYS A 63 3.10 1.51 7.23
C LYS A 63 2.02 1.87 6.21
N ILE A 64 1.55 3.12 6.28
CA ILE A 64 0.58 3.69 5.34
C ILE A 64 1.16 4.93 4.71
N TYR A 65 1.18 4.97 3.38
CA TYR A 65 1.56 6.13 2.57
C TYR A 65 0.37 6.67 1.80
N SER A 66 0.23 7.99 1.73
CA SER A 66 -0.81 8.66 0.95
C SER A 66 -0.29 9.95 0.33
N THR A 67 -0.79 10.31 -0.83
CA THR A 67 -0.64 11.67 -1.34
C THR A 67 -1.46 12.65 -0.50
N ASN A 68 -1.07 13.93 -0.48
CA ASN A 68 -1.75 14.97 0.32
C ASN A 68 -2.95 15.56 -0.45
N TYR A 69 -3.99 14.73 -0.66
CA TYR A 69 -5.27 15.16 -1.25
C TYR A 69 -6.43 14.64 -0.40
N ASN A 70 -7.52 15.41 -0.33
CA ASN A 70 -8.71 15.01 0.45
C ASN A 70 -9.17 13.60 0.09
N ARG A 71 -9.30 13.28 -1.20
CA ARG A 71 -9.77 11.97 -1.67
C ARG A 71 -8.88 10.79 -1.27
N THR A 72 -7.56 10.97 -1.23
CA THR A 72 -6.63 9.90 -0.80
C THR A 72 -6.60 9.76 0.72
N LEU A 73 -6.59 10.87 1.45
CA LEU A 73 -6.63 10.90 2.90
C LEU A 73 -7.97 10.35 3.45
N GLU A 74 -9.09 10.70 2.82
CA GLU A 74 -10.40 10.16 3.20
C GLU A 74 -10.52 8.66 2.88
N THR A 75 -9.87 8.16 1.81
CA THR A 75 -9.83 6.73 1.50
C THR A 75 -9.10 5.94 2.59
N VAL A 76 -7.96 6.43 3.07
CA VAL A 76 -7.14 5.71 4.06
C VAL A 76 -7.62 5.89 5.50
N LYS A 77 -8.38 6.94 5.80
CA LYS A 77 -8.79 7.32 7.16
C LYS A 77 -9.49 6.20 7.96
N PRO A 78 -10.43 5.40 7.39
CA PRO A 78 -11.02 4.28 8.12
C PRO A 78 -10.01 3.19 8.47
N ILE A 79 -9.07 2.90 7.56
CA ILE A 79 -7.99 1.92 7.75
C ILE A 79 -7.07 2.41 8.88
N GLN A 80 -6.55 3.63 8.75
CA GLN A 80 -5.68 4.28 9.73
C GLN A 80 -6.24 4.21 11.15
N LYS A 81 -7.54 4.52 11.30
CA LYS A 81 -8.22 4.48 12.60
C LYS A 81 -8.36 3.06 13.15
N ALA A 82 -8.61 2.07 12.28
CA ALA A 82 -8.85 0.69 12.70
C ALA A 82 -7.57 0.01 13.18
N ILE A 83 -6.43 0.27 12.53
CA ILE A 83 -5.15 -0.36 12.85
C ILE A 83 -4.22 0.51 13.70
N GLY A 84 -4.59 1.77 13.99
CA GLY A 84 -3.86 2.66 14.90
C GLY A 84 -2.55 3.24 14.32
N LEU A 85 -2.39 3.28 12.99
CA LEU A 85 -1.19 3.82 12.34
C LEU A 85 -1.40 5.27 11.89
N ASN A 86 -0.29 6.02 11.81
CA ASN A 86 -0.29 7.33 11.18
C ASN A 86 0.00 7.21 9.68
N THR A 87 -0.62 8.09 8.89
CA THR A 87 -0.36 8.17 7.45
C THR A 87 0.90 9.00 7.18
N ILE A 88 1.83 8.45 6.43
CA ILE A 88 3.03 9.12 5.93
C ILE A 88 2.68 9.77 4.59
N LEU A 89 2.90 11.07 4.46
CA LEU A 89 2.65 11.78 3.20
C LEU A 89 3.81 11.59 2.22
N TYR A 90 3.48 11.37 0.95
CA TYR A 90 4.46 11.32 -0.14
C TYR A 90 4.01 12.14 -1.34
N SER A 91 4.97 12.54 -2.17
CA SER A 91 4.71 13.21 -3.45
C SER A 91 5.19 12.31 -4.59
N PRO A 92 4.29 11.92 -5.53
CA PRO A 92 4.67 11.07 -6.66
C PRO A 92 5.71 11.69 -7.60
N SER A 93 5.84 13.01 -7.59
CA SER A 93 6.80 13.73 -8.43
C SER A 93 8.22 13.82 -7.85
N SER A 94 8.39 13.47 -6.58
CA SER A 94 9.68 13.62 -5.87
C SER A 94 10.08 12.40 -5.05
N ILE A 95 9.37 11.28 -5.21
CA ILE A 95 9.73 10.03 -4.51
C ILE A 95 10.97 9.42 -5.16
N ASP A 96 11.94 9.05 -4.34
CA ASP A 96 13.03 8.16 -4.74
C ASP A 96 12.59 6.72 -4.46
N TYR A 97 12.38 5.94 -5.52
CA TYR A 97 11.89 4.55 -5.40
C TYR A 97 12.93 3.62 -4.77
N LYS A 98 14.23 3.86 -4.96
CA LYS A 98 15.29 3.05 -4.34
C LYS A 98 15.30 3.25 -2.83
N ASP A 99 15.24 4.50 -2.40
CA ASP A 99 15.15 4.84 -0.98
C ASP A 99 13.83 4.35 -0.38
N PHE A 100 12.72 4.42 -1.12
CA PHE A 100 11.43 3.90 -0.69
C PHE A 100 11.48 2.39 -0.44
N ILE A 101 12.02 1.61 -1.39
CA ILE A 101 12.17 0.15 -1.26
C ILE A 101 13.06 -0.18 -0.06
N SER A 102 14.24 0.45 0.04
CA SER A 102 15.20 0.16 1.11
C SER A 102 14.66 0.50 2.51
N SER A 103 13.92 1.61 2.64
CA SER A 103 13.31 2.07 3.89
C SER A 103 12.09 1.23 4.33
N ASN A 104 11.59 0.38 3.44
CA ASN A 104 10.43 -0.48 3.68
C ASN A 104 10.76 -1.98 3.54
N LYS A 105 12.05 -2.33 3.67
CA LYS A 105 12.48 -3.73 3.65
C LYS A 105 11.88 -4.49 4.84
N GLY A 106 11.26 -5.65 4.58
CA GLY A 106 10.58 -6.48 5.58
C GLY A 106 9.23 -5.92 6.07
N GLU A 107 8.73 -4.83 5.48
CA GLU A 107 7.51 -4.17 5.90
C GLU A 107 6.29 -4.58 5.05
N ILE A 108 5.11 -4.47 5.63
CA ILE A 108 3.83 -4.61 4.93
C ILE A 108 3.23 -3.20 4.75
N VAL A 109 3.26 -2.70 3.53
CA VAL A 109 3.02 -1.30 3.22
C VAL A 109 1.76 -1.10 2.40
N LEU A 110 0.90 -0.17 2.82
CA LEU A 110 -0.22 0.32 2.02
C LEU A 110 0.12 1.68 1.39
N VAL A 111 -0.03 1.81 0.08
CA VAL A 111 0.15 3.06 -0.66
C VAL A 111 -1.16 3.48 -1.31
N VAL A 112 -1.62 4.70 -1.03
CA VAL A 112 -2.84 5.28 -1.62
C VAL A 112 -2.49 6.45 -2.52
N GLY A 113 -2.89 6.37 -3.80
CA GLY A 113 -2.59 7.39 -4.81
C GLY A 113 -3.69 7.58 -5.85
N HIS A 114 -3.31 7.79 -7.11
CA HIS A 114 -4.21 8.19 -8.19
C HIS A 114 -4.16 7.22 -9.37
N SER A 115 -5.11 7.36 -10.32
CA SER A 115 -5.25 6.48 -11.49
C SER A 115 -3.99 6.38 -12.36
N ASN A 116 -3.19 7.42 -12.41
CA ASN A 116 -1.94 7.48 -13.18
C ASN A 116 -0.71 7.16 -12.33
N THR A 117 -0.70 7.55 -11.05
CA THR A 117 0.49 7.41 -10.21
C THR A 117 0.64 6.03 -9.59
N ILE A 118 -0.45 5.33 -9.29
CA ILE A 118 -0.40 3.98 -8.70
C ILE A 118 0.17 2.96 -9.69
N PRO A 119 -0.29 2.84 -10.96
CA PRO A 119 0.33 1.91 -11.89
C PRO A 119 1.80 2.21 -12.15
N ASN A 120 2.15 3.50 -12.28
CA ASN A 120 3.56 3.91 -12.41
C ASN A 120 4.39 3.50 -11.20
N PHE A 121 3.86 3.69 -9.99
CA PHE A 121 4.54 3.27 -8.76
C PHE A 121 4.80 1.76 -8.75
N VAL A 122 3.81 0.95 -9.16
CA VAL A 122 3.98 -0.51 -9.26
C VAL A 122 5.06 -0.85 -10.28
N ASN A 123 5.03 -0.21 -11.47
CA ASN A 123 6.02 -0.42 -12.51
C ASN A 123 7.45 -0.12 -12.02
N GLU A 124 7.63 0.95 -11.25
CA GLU A 124 8.92 1.28 -10.64
C GLU A 124 9.36 0.24 -9.59
N LEU A 125 8.42 -0.26 -8.77
CA LEU A 125 8.73 -1.31 -7.80
C LEU A 125 9.19 -2.60 -8.47
N ILE A 126 8.54 -3.02 -9.57
CA ILE A 126 8.87 -4.27 -10.27
C ILE A 126 9.97 -4.09 -11.33
N ASN A 127 10.42 -2.84 -11.56
CA ASN A 127 11.37 -2.46 -12.61
C ASN A 127 10.95 -2.95 -14.00
N ASP A 128 9.63 -2.86 -14.31
CA ASP A 128 9.06 -3.24 -15.61
C ASP A 128 7.82 -2.38 -15.91
N GLN A 129 7.46 -2.21 -17.20
CA GLN A 129 6.34 -1.39 -17.64
C GLN A 129 5.12 -2.25 -17.99
N VAL A 130 4.51 -2.86 -16.96
CA VAL A 130 3.39 -3.81 -17.11
C VAL A 130 2.03 -3.10 -17.03
N TYR A 131 1.90 -2.14 -16.12
CA TYR A 131 0.61 -1.55 -15.79
C TYR A 131 0.45 -0.15 -16.41
N THR A 132 -0.72 0.08 -17.03
CA THR A 132 -1.11 1.36 -17.61
C THR A 132 -2.08 2.11 -16.70
N GLN A 133 -2.39 3.36 -17.05
CA GLN A 133 -3.32 4.18 -16.29
C GLN A 133 -4.67 3.47 -16.05
N ILE A 134 -5.15 3.52 -14.81
CA ILE A 134 -6.44 2.95 -14.41
C ILE A 134 -7.57 3.76 -15.05
N ASP A 135 -8.59 3.04 -15.57
CA ASP A 135 -9.82 3.68 -16.06
C ASP A 135 -10.43 4.59 -15.00
N ASP A 136 -10.94 5.75 -15.42
CA ASP A 136 -11.42 6.78 -14.48
C ASP A 136 -12.63 6.35 -13.66
N LEU A 137 -13.37 5.35 -14.10
CA LEU A 137 -14.51 4.76 -13.39
C LEU A 137 -14.11 3.59 -12.48
N ASN A 138 -12.88 3.09 -12.58
CA ASN A 138 -12.41 1.97 -11.77
C ASN A 138 -11.67 2.49 -10.52
N ASN A 139 -12.23 2.16 -9.34
CA ASN A 139 -11.64 2.44 -8.03
C ASN A 139 -11.48 1.15 -7.19
N SER A 140 -11.61 -0.05 -7.82
CA SER A 140 -11.59 -1.35 -7.13
C SER A 140 -10.25 -2.08 -7.26
N ASN A 141 -9.34 -1.62 -8.11
CA ASN A 141 -8.05 -2.25 -8.34
C ASN A 141 -7.17 -2.23 -7.09
N LEU A 142 -6.65 -3.39 -6.73
CA LEU A 142 -5.60 -3.61 -5.76
C LEU A 142 -4.39 -4.23 -6.45
N TYR A 143 -3.30 -3.50 -6.47
CA TYR A 143 -2.00 -4.01 -6.89
C TYR A 143 -1.27 -4.56 -5.67
N ILE A 144 -0.72 -5.75 -5.80
CA ILE A 144 0.04 -6.45 -4.77
C ILE A 144 1.43 -6.70 -5.33
N VAL A 145 2.46 -6.25 -4.66
CA VAL A 145 3.86 -6.52 -5.01
C VAL A 145 4.53 -7.16 -3.81
N ASN A 146 5.11 -8.34 -4.00
CA ASN A 146 5.88 -9.03 -2.97
C ASN A 146 7.34 -9.04 -3.40
N MET A 147 8.22 -8.60 -2.52
CA MET A 147 9.66 -8.55 -2.72
C MET A 147 10.35 -9.39 -1.64
N CYS A 148 10.87 -10.56 -2.05
CA CYS A 148 11.60 -11.48 -1.17
C CYS A 148 13.00 -11.65 -1.74
N ASP A 149 14.01 -11.09 -1.10
CA ASP A 149 15.40 -11.09 -1.57
C ASP A 149 15.54 -10.59 -3.02
N SER A 150 15.90 -11.47 -3.96
CA SER A 150 15.99 -11.16 -5.40
C SER A 150 14.71 -11.46 -6.19
N ASN A 151 13.68 -12.03 -5.55
CA ASN A 151 12.45 -12.43 -6.21
C ASN A 151 11.38 -11.36 -6.05
N ILE A 152 10.84 -10.87 -7.17
CA ILE A 152 9.72 -9.94 -7.19
C ILE A 152 8.54 -10.65 -7.86
N SER A 153 7.41 -10.70 -7.19
CA SER A 153 6.14 -11.13 -7.76
C SER A 153 5.08 -10.04 -7.62
N HIS A 154 4.18 -9.97 -8.57
CA HIS A 154 3.12 -8.97 -8.56
C HIS A 154 1.80 -9.53 -9.07
N ASN A 155 0.71 -8.95 -8.61
CA ASN A 155 -0.65 -9.31 -9.02
C ASN A 155 -1.57 -8.09 -9.01
N LEU A 156 -2.61 -8.13 -9.84
CA LEU A 156 -3.69 -7.17 -9.85
C LEU A 156 -5.01 -7.90 -9.63
N ILE A 157 -5.74 -7.51 -8.60
CA ILE A 157 -7.08 -8.03 -8.32
C ILE A 157 -8.08 -6.89 -8.16
N GLU A 158 -9.36 -7.18 -8.27
CA GLU A 158 -10.45 -6.26 -7.94
C GLU A 158 -11.06 -6.61 -6.58
N VAL A 159 -11.23 -5.60 -5.74
CA VAL A 159 -11.88 -5.73 -4.43
C VAL A 159 -13.17 -4.91 -4.44
N ASN A 160 -14.31 -5.59 -4.34
CA ASN A 160 -15.66 -4.99 -4.39
C ASN A 160 -16.28 -4.87 -2.99
#